data_4f9dbcdb3294388c827a973aea22b199
#
_entry.id   4f9dbcdb3294388c827a973aea22b199
#
_cell.length_a   1.000
_cell.length_b   1.000
_cell.length_c   1.000
_cell.angle_alpha   90.00
_cell.angle_beta   90.00
_cell.angle_gamma   90.00
#
_symmetry.space_group_name_H-M   'P 1'
#
loop_
_entity.id
_entity.type
_entity.pdbx_description
1 polymer ?
#
loop_
_entity_poly.entity_id
_entity_poly.type
_entity_poly.pdbx_seq_one_letter_code
_entity_poly.pdbx_strand_id
1 'polypeptide(L)'
;MHSTDKPVLSHHEAVQEVYRWTPQIRDYDRFMHIGARWVPYTMYFHEKMFRSPTINTDALGFRYTEFDGKRHSVAERPLAGKVNLLVGGSTALGVGSTHDGATVASYLSAITGEVWLNFAGRGYNATQELLMYLMQQKRIGEVGHVVVFSGINTLALEGIPDAFASDHGRYYYSFEFQHYMNKFNEDMKRKKNTFGGAGGESLFKRWKSALFDENPADEVITDEGVSLDERLERAALAITDALKQWRLLLAGHGASLSFVLQPLAHWCRERLTAEEEAVFHAIDSCPNNFYRLFSGVLGKEVHAPFFQHIQASADGIPCLDMNAMLKSSPVFEETLFVDRVHFNDLGNQQLAQLISDELGLYQEKSHEPHSQAVKPV
;
A
#
# COMPACT_ATOMS: atom_id res chain seq x y z
N MET A 1 23.22 7.09 6.40
CA MET A 1 24.19 7.42 7.47
C MET A 1 23.70 6.76 8.74
N HIS A 2 24.30 5.63 9.13
CA HIS A 2 23.99 5.02 10.43
C HIS A 2 24.66 5.87 11.50
N SER A 3 23.88 6.40 12.44
CA SER A 3 24.43 6.94 13.67
C SER A 3 25.02 5.77 14.48
N THR A 4 26.34 5.65 14.45
CA THR A 4 27.10 4.51 14.99
C THR A 4 27.18 4.49 16.53
N ASP A 5 26.45 5.34 17.24
CA ASP A 5 26.60 5.54 18.68
C ASP A 5 25.36 5.19 19.55
N LYS A 6 24.22 4.85 18.95
CA LYS A 6 23.05 4.45 19.74
C LYS A 6 23.11 2.95 20.04
N PRO A 7 22.89 2.51 21.29
CA PRO A 7 22.89 1.09 21.62
C PRO A 7 21.75 0.37 20.88
N VAL A 8 22.02 -0.84 20.39
CA VAL A 8 20.99 -1.71 19.81
C VAL A 8 20.01 -2.10 20.91
N LEU A 9 18.73 -1.84 20.69
CA LEU A 9 17.67 -2.19 21.63
C LEU A 9 17.36 -3.68 21.55
N SER A 10 16.98 -4.28 22.67
CA SER A 10 16.33 -5.59 22.64
C SER A 10 14.97 -5.49 21.93
N HIS A 11 14.44 -6.61 21.46
CA HIS A 11 13.13 -6.62 20.78
C HIS A 11 12.02 -6.00 21.63
N HIS A 12 12.00 -6.29 22.93
CA HIS A 12 11.00 -5.73 23.84
C HIS A 12 11.15 -4.21 23.99
N GLU A 13 12.37 -3.71 24.20
CA GLU A 13 12.64 -2.27 24.30
C GLU A 13 12.29 -1.53 23.01
N ALA A 14 12.65 -2.10 21.86
CA ALA A 14 12.33 -1.53 20.55
C ALA A 14 10.81 -1.39 20.34
N VAL A 15 10.04 -2.43 20.62
CA VAL A 15 8.56 -2.39 20.52
C VAL A 15 7.97 -1.36 21.48
N GLN A 16 8.48 -1.26 22.73
CA GLN A 16 7.99 -0.26 23.69
C GLN A 16 8.32 1.16 23.23
N GLU A 17 9.49 1.38 22.64
CA GLU A 17 9.88 2.69 22.12
C GLU A 17 9.03 3.10 20.90
N VAL A 18 8.75 2.19 19.96
CA VAL A 18 7.80 2.44 18.87
C VAL A 18 6.43 2.82 19.41
N TYR A 19 5.88 2.06 20.37
CA TYR A 19 4.56 2.35 20.92
C TYR A 19 4.50 3.61 21.79
N ARG A 20 5.62 4.07 22.31
CA ARG A 20 5.73 5.33 23.03
C ARG A 20 5.55 6.53 22.09
N TRP A 21 6.21 6.50 20.95
CA TRP A 21 6.18 7.59 19.98
C TRP A 21 4.97 7.52 19.04
N THR A 22 4.53 6.31 18.72
CA THR A 22 3.45 6.03 17.78
C THR A 22 2.45 5.02 18.38
N PRO A 23 1.67 5.44 19.42
CA PRO A 23 0.82 4.52 20.19
C PRO A 23 -0.25 3.81 19.35
N GLN A 24 -0.70 4.43 18.26
CA GLN A 24 -1.67 3.86 17.32
C GLN A 24 -1.14 2.61 16.61
N ILE A 25 0.16 2.43 16.50
CA ILE A 25 0.78 1.26 15.84
C ILE A 25 0.39 -0.06 16.53
N ARG A 26 0.05 -0.05 17.81
CA ARG A 26 -0.50 -1.25 18.50
C ARG A 26 -1.71 -1.83 17.82
N ASP A 27 -2.63 -0.98 17.37
CA ASP A 27 -3.84 -1.45 16.70
C ASP A 27 -3.52 -1.98 15.29
N TYR A 28 -2.55 -1.38 14.61
CA TYR A 28 -2.06 -1.90 13.32
C TYR A 28 -1.33 -3.23 13.49
N ASP A 29 -0.50 -3.39 14.52
CA ASP A 29 0.14 -4.67 14.82
C ASP A 29 -0.91 -5.75 15.11
N ARG A 30 -1.91 -5.44 15.93
CA ARG A 30 -3.03 -6.36 16.17
C ARG A 30 -3.77 -6.69 14.88
N PHE A 31 -4.07 -5.71 14.05
CA PHE A 31 -4.71 -5.90 12.75
C PHE A 31 -3.86 -6.77 11.81
N MET A 32 -2.54 -6.62 11.88
CA MET A 32 -1.60 -7.40 11.08
C MET A 32 -1.39 -8.81 11.62
N HIS A 33 -1.37 -9.00 12.96
CA HIS A 33 -1.17 -10.32 13.61
C HIS A 33 -2.39 -11.24 13.52
N ILE A 34 -3.61 -10.72 13.44
CA ILE A 34 -4.81 -11.53 13.14
C ILE A 34 -4.65 -12.23 11.79
N GLY A 35 -3.71 -11.75 11.01
CA GLY A 35 -3.29 -12.37 9.78
C GLY A 35 -4.01 -11.80 8.56
N ALA A 36 -3.37 -12.02 7.43
CA ALA A 36 -4.01 -11.82 6.15
C ALA A 36 -5.01 -12.95 5.91
N ARG A 37 -6.24 -12.59 5.58
CA ARG A 37 -7.22 -13.57 5.14
C ARG A 37 -6.89 -14.01 3.73
N TRP A 38 -6.67 -15.32 3.52
CA TRP A 38 -6.45 -15.86 2.18
C TRP A 38 -7.71 -15.72 1.33
N VAL A 39 -7.54 -15.19 0.14
CA VAL A 39 -8.62 -14.95 -0.83
C VAL A 39 -8.14 -15.34 -2.23
N PRO A 40 -9.06 -15.73 -3.13
CA PRO A 40 -8.70 -15.99 -4.52
C PRO A 40 -8.21 -14.72 -5.22
N TYR A 41 -7.38 -14.88 -6.24
CA TYR A 41 -6.83 -13.90 -7.17
C TYR A 41 -5.81 -12.92 -6.56
N THR A 42 -6.12 -12.25 -5.47
CA THR A 42 -5.19 -11.34 -4.79
C THR A 42 -4.38 -12.02 -3.70
N MET A 43 -4.53 -13.33 -3.53
CA MET A 43 -3.90 -14.21 -2.54
C MET A 43 -4.34 -13.92 -1.10
N TYR A 44 -4.34 -12.68 -0.67
CA TYR A 44 -4.74 -12.27 0.67
C TYR A 44 -5.45 -10.92 0.63
N PHE A 45 -6.22 -10.65 1.68
CA PHE A 45 -6.81 -9.35 1.95
C PHE A 45 -7.03 -9.17 3.46
N HIS A 46 -7.49 -8.01 3.86
CA HIS A 46 -7.68 -7.65 5.26
C HIS A 46 -8.80 -8.45 5.93
N GLU A 47 -8.72 -8.54 7.27
CA GLU A 47 -9.79 -9.10 8.09
C GLU A 47 -11.08 -8.28 7.93
N LYS A 48 -12.21 -9.00 7.90
CA LYS A 48 -13.55 -8.42 7.80
C LYS A 48 -14.01 -7.93 9.14
N MET A 49 -14.75 -6.81 9.15
CA MET A 49 -15.41 -6.30 10.35
C MET A 49 -14.44 -6.08 11.52
N PHE A 50 -13.15 -5.86 11.24
CA PHE A 50 -12.18 -5.50 12.28
C PHE A 50 -12.58 -4.17 12.91
N ARG A 51 -12.41 -4.06 14.23
CA ARG A 51 -12.77 -2.87 15.02
C ARG A 51 -11.67 -2.54 16.00
N SER A 52 -11.22 -1.30 15.93
CA SER A 52 -10.34 -0.68 16.92
C SER A 52 -10.58 0.84 16.95
N PRO A 53 -10.01 1.57 17.89
CA PRO A 53 -10.02 3.04 17.84
C PRO A 53 -9.37 3.61 16.56
N THR A 54 -8.37 2.90 16.02
CA THR A 54 -7.48 3.39 14.97
C THR A 54 -7.90 3.00 13.57
N ILE A 55 -8.25 1.73 13.35
CA ILE A 55 -8.59 1.18 12.03
C ILE A 55 -9.84 0.32 12.11
N ASN A 56 -10.77 0.54 11.18
CA ASN A 56 -11.98 -0.25 11.07
C ASN A 56 -12.19 -0.69 9.63
N THR A 57 -12.63 -1.95 9.43
CA THR A 57 -12.90 -2.50 8.11
C THR A 57 -14.36 -2.91 7.95
N ASP A 58 -14.82 -2.90 6.70
CA ASP A 58 -16.18 -3.29 6.32
C ASP A 58 -16.36 -4.82 6.23
N ALA A 59 -17.53 -5.26 5.78
CA ALA A 59 -17.86 -6.66 5.58
C ALA A 59 -17.02 -7.36 4.49
N LEU A 60 -16.27 -6.61 3.69
CA LEU A 60 -15.35 -7.13 2.67
C LEU A 60 -13.89 -7.08 3.11
N GLY A 61 -13.55 -6.22 4.10
CA GLY A 61 -12.20 -5.98 4.59
C GLY A 61 -11.62 -4.63 4.13
N PHE A 62 -12.37 -3.77 3.45
CA PHE A 62 -11.93 -2.42 3.11
C PHE A 62 -12.01 -1.49 4.31
N ARG A 63 -11.02 -0.62 4.46
CA ARG A 63 -11.02 0.41 5.49
C ARG A 63 -12.10 1.45 5.20
N TYR A 64 -12.74 1.97 6.26
CA TYR A 64 -13.67 3.07 6.12
C TYR A 64 -12.98 4.38 5.81
N THR A 65 -13.65 5.19 5.02
CA THR A 65 -13.44 6.64 4.86
C THR A 65 -14.51 7.36 5.67
N GLU A 66 -14.13 8.37 6.43
CA GLU A 66 -15.06 9.23 7.16
C GLU A 66 -15.24 10.56 6.43
N PHE A 67 -16.47 10.89 6.07
CA PHE A 67 -16.82 12.12 5.38
C PHE A 67 -18.24 12.54 5.74
N ASP A 68 -18.47 13.84 6.00
CA ASP A 68 -19.75 14.44 6.36
C ASP A 68 -20.46 13.69 7.52
N GLY A 69 -19.70 13.33 8.55
CA GLY A 69 -20.21 12.61 9.72
C GLY A 69 -20.65 11.18 9.44
N LYS A 70 -20.34 10.64 8.27
CA LYS A 70 -20.69 9.27 7.85
C LYS A 70 -19.46 8.46 7.52
N ARG A 71 -19.62 7.13 7.59
CA ARG A 71 -18.62 6.16 7.13
C ARG A 71 -18.99 5.63 5.77
N HIS A 72 -18.01 5.58 4.88
CA HIS A 72 -18.14 5.05 3.53
C HIS A 72 -17.07 3.99 3.30
N SER A 73 -17.44 2.92 2.60
CA SER A 73 -16.51 1.87 2.19
C SER A 73 -17.01 1.20 0.91
N VAL A 74 -16.26 0.22 0.42
CA VAL A 74 -16.68 -0.53 -0.78
C VAL A 74 -17.97 -1.31 -0.54
N ALA A 75 -18.16 -1.87 0.68
CA ALA A 75 -19.40 -2.55 1.05
C ALA A 75 -20.55 -1.57 1.34
N GLU A 76 -20.24 -0.36 1.80
CA GLU A 76 -21.19 0.64 2.32
C GLU A 76 -21.03 1.97 1.57
N ARG A 77 -20.93 1.91 0.24
CA ARG A 77 -20.82 3.09 -0.60
C ARG A 77 -22.17 3.84 -0.70
N PRO A 78 -22.17 5.12 -1.09
CA PRO A 78 -23.41 5.82 -1.44
C PRO A 78 -24.15 5.10 -2.57
N LEU A 79 -25.48 5.00 -2.44
CA LEU A 79 -26.32 4.30 -3.42
C LEU A 79 -26.45 5.05 -4.76
N ALA A 80 -26.27 6.37 -4.74
CA ALA A 80 -26.37 7.22 -5.92
C ALA A 80 -25.08 8.02 -6.12
N GLY A 81 -24.80 8.38 -7.37
CA GLY A 81 -23.65 9.20 -7.76
C GLY A 81 -22.37 8.41 -7.98
N LYS A 82 -21.37 9.15 -8.43
CA LYS A 82 -20.00 8.64 -8.61
C LYS A 82 -19.28 8.60 -7.28
N VAL A 83 -18.32 7.70 -7.18
CA VAL A 83 -17.35 7.67 -6.08
C VAL A 83 -15.94 7.78 -6.66
N ASN A 84 -15.02 8.28 -5.87
CA ASN A 84 -13.61 8.33 -6.24
C ASN A 84 -12.84 7.22 -5.51
N LEU A 85 -11.72 6.79 -6.06
CA LEU A 85 -10.93 5.70 -5.49
C LEU A 85 -9.52 6.19 -5.18
N LEU A 86 -9.09 6.00 -3.92
CA LEU A 86 -7.67 6.02 -3.55
C LEU A 86 -7.19 4.57 -3.52
N VAL A 87 -6.42 4.21 -4.53
CA VAL A 87 -5.87 2.86 -4.73
C VAL A 87 -4.43 2.81 -4.26
N GLY A 88 -3.97 1.68 -3.73
CA GLY A 88 -2.56 1.53 -3.40
C GLY A 88 -2.28 0.50 -2.31
N GLY A 89 -1.09 0.61 -1.71
CA GLY A 89 -0.60 -0.25 -0.64
C GLY A 89 -1.00 0.23 0.75
N SER A 90 -0.17 -0.09 1.74
CA SER A 90 -0.38 0.28 3.15
C SER A 90 -0.35 1.79 3.41
N THR A 91 0.38 2.56 2.61
CA THR A 91 0.40 4.03 2.69
C THR A 91 -0.95 4.62 2.29
N ALA A 92 -1.54 4.15 1.18
CA ALA A 92 -2.89 4.54 0.77
C ALA A 92 -3.96 4.04 1.74
N LEU A 93 -3.77 2.84 2.34
CA LEU A 93 -4.60 2.34 3.44
C LEU A 93 -4.60 3.30 4.64
N GLY A 94 -3.52 4.05 4.84
CA GLY A 94 -3.34 5.00 5.93
C GLY A 94 -2.81 4.34 7.19
N VAL A 95 -1.91 3.34 7.06
CA VAL A 95 -1.15 2.84 8.23
C VAL A 95 -0.41 4.02 8.87
N GLY A 96 -0.49 4.13 10.19
CA GLY A 96 0.09 5.25 10.94
C GLY A 96 -0.91 6.34 11.34
N SER A 97 -2.09 6.45 10.70
CA SER A 97 -3.13 7.37 11.13
C SER A 97 -3.76 6.96 12.47
N THR A 98 -4.22 7.92 13.27
CA THR A 98 -4.80 7.66 14.59
C THR A 98 -6.26 7.17 14.53
N HIS A 99 -6.98 7.42 13.45
CA HIS A 99 -8.36 6.98 13.22
C HIS A 99 -8.72 7.01 11.73
N ASP A 100 -9.88 6.46 11.36
CA ASP A 100 -10.29 6.34 9.96
C ASP A 100 -10.49 7.71 9.27
N GLY A 101 -10.88 8.73 10.00
CA GLY A 101 -11.02 10.11 9.51
C GLY A 101 -9.68 10.82 9.21
N ALA A 102 -8.55 10.29 9.68
CA ALA A 102 -7.21 10.85 9.47
C ALA A 102 -6.42 10.15 8.35
N THR A 103 -7.10 9.49 7.43
CA THR A 103 -6.49 8.88 6.25
C THR A 103 -6.49 9.84 5.06
N VAL A 104 -5.59 9.61 4.10
CA VAL A 104 -5.56 10.39 2.84
C VAL A 104 -6.93 10.37 2.14
N ALA A 105 -7.63 9.24 2.11
CA ALA A 105 -8.95 9.12 1.48
C ALA A 105 -10.00 10.00 2.18
N SER A 106 -9.98 10.06 3.53
CA SER A 106 -10.90 10.91 4.30
C SER A 106 -10.59 12.40 4.12
N TYR A 107 -9.31 12.77 4.10
CA TYR A 107 -8.92 14.15 3.82
C TYR A 107 -9.25 14.57 2.38
N LEU A 108 -9.02 13.72 1.38
CA LEU A 108 -9.46 13.97 0.00
C LEU A 108 -10.97 14.18 -0.06
N SER A 109 -11.75 13.36 0.66
CA SER A 109 -13.20 13.53 0.69
C SER A 109 -13.60 14.88 1.29
N ALA A 110 -12.94 15.31 2.35
CA ALA A 110 -13.19 16.62 2.97
C ALA A 110 -12.80 17.79 2.06
N ILE A 111 -11.68 17.71 1.33
CA ILE A 111 -11.18 18.75 0.43
C ILE A 111 -12.07 18.88 -0.81
N THR A 112 -12.45 17.75 -1.40
CA THR A 112 -13.18 17.71 -2.67
C THR A 112 -14.70 17.83 -2.49
N GLY A 113 -15.22 17.54 -1.30
CA GLY A 113 -16.65 17.43 -1.05
C GLY A 113 -17.30 16.17 -1.67
N GLU A 114 -16.49 15.21 -2.11
CA GLU A 114 -16.91 13.97 -2.75
C GLU A 114 -16.41 12.75 -1.97
N VAL A 115 -17.10 11.63 -2.09
CA VAL A 115 -16.68 10.39 -1.42
C VAL A 115 -15.48 9.77 -2.14
N TRP A 116 -14.37 9.67 -1.42
CA TRP A 116 -13.19 8.89 -1.81
C TRP A 116 -13.17 7.58 -1.03
N LEU A 117 -13.35 6.47 -1.70
CA LEU A 117 -13.23 5.17 -1.05
C LEU A 117 -11.76 4.81 -0.85
N ASN A 118 -11.42 4.36 0.36
CA ASN A 118 -10.13 3.75 0.63
C ASN A 118 -10.08 2.38 -0.04
N PHE A 119 -9.51 2.33 -1.24
CA PHE A 119 -9.44 1.12 -2.08
C PHE A 119 -8.04 0.51 -2.04
N ALA A 120 -7.44 0.46 -0.87
CA ALA A 120 -6.07 0.01 -0.67
C ALA A 120 -5.98 -1.39 -0.10
N GLY A 121 -4.94 -2.13 -0.49
CA GLY A 121 -4.56 -3.42 0.05
C GLY A 121 -3.17 -3.40 0.67
N ARG A 122 -3.04 -3.76 1.95
CA ARG A 122 -1.72 -3.80 2.59
C ARG A 122 -0.76 -4.70 1.83
N GLY A 123 0.42 -4.19 1.48
CA GLY A 123 1.43 -4.94 0.74
C GLY A 123 1.09 -5.24 -0.72
N TYR A 124 0.02 -4.65 -1.25
CA TYR A 124 -0.36 -4.84 -2.65
C TYR A 124 0.63 -4.20 -3.61
N ASN A 125 0.90 -4.91 -4.69
CA ASN A 125 1.59 -4.40 -5.87
C ASN A 125 0.57 -3.96 -6.94
N ALA A 126 1.06 -3.37 -8.02
CA ALA A 126 0.22 -2.84 -9.10
C ALA A 126 -0.75 -3.88 -9.69
N THR A 127 -0.34 -5.15 -9.79
CA THR A 127 -1.19 -6.25 -10.30
C THR A 127 -2.34 -6.55 -9.33
N GLN A 128 -2.07 -6.64 -8.02
CA GLN A 128 -3.10 -6.92 -7.02
C GLN A 128 -4.11 -5.78 -6.88
N GLU A 129 -3.65 -4.54 -7.00
CA GLU A 129 -4.50 -3.33 -7.02
C GLU A 129 -5.49 -3.39 -8.17
N LEU A 130 -5.03 -3.74 -9.37
CA LEU A 130 -5.86 -3.90 -10.56
C LEU A 130 -6.85 -5.08 -10.42
N LEU A 131 -6.38 -6.24 -9.99
CA LEU A 131 -7.21 -7.43 -9.77
C LEU A 131 -8.32 -7.14 -8.75
N MET A 132 -8.02 -6.42 -7.68
CA MET A 132 -9.02 -6.03 -6.69
C MET A 132 -10.13 -5.18 -7.32
N TYR A 133 -9.80 -4.25 -8.22
CA TYR A 133 -10.80 -3.47 -8.94
C TYR A 133 -11.68 -4.36 -9.82
N LEU A 134 -11.10 -5.26 -10.61
CA LEU A 134 -11.85 -6.19 -11.45
C LEU A 134 -12.83 -7.03 -10.63
N MET A 135 -12.45 -7.42 -9.41
CA MET A 135 -13.33 -8.19 -8.51
C MET A 135 -14.48 -7.34 -7.94
N GLN A 136 -14.28 -6.04 -7.75
CA GLN A 136 -15.24 -5.18 -7.05
C GLN A 136 -15.95 -4.16 -7.96
N GLN A 137 -15.60 -4.02 -9.23
CA GLN A 137 -16.11 -2.98 -10.13
C GLN A 137 -17.65 -2.89 -10.19
N LYS A 138 -18.34 -4.04 -10.22
CA LYS A 138 -19.81 -4.08 -10.20
C LYS A 138 -20.41 -3.51 -8.92
N ARG A 139 -19.69 -3.65 -7.81
CA ARG A 139 -20.11 -3.15 -6.51
C ARG A 139 -19.79 -1.67 -6.36
N ILE A 140 -18.65 -1.25 -6.85
CA ILE A 140 -18.23 0.15 -6.85
C ILE A 140 -19.15 1.01 -7.73
N GLY A 141 -19.57 0.53 -8.91
CA GLY A 141 -20.41 1.27 -9.84
C GLY A 141 -19.65 2.38 -10.55
N GLU A 142 -20.25 3.56 -10.70
CA GLU A 142 -19.64 4.68 -11.41
C GLU A 142 -18.49 5.31 -10.62
N VAL A 143 -17.39 5.58 -11.32
CA VAL A 143 -16.17 6.17 -10.77
C VAL A 143 -15.92 7.54 -11.40
N GLY A 144 -15.56 8.53 -10.59
CA GLY A 144 -15.17 9.87 -11.03
C GLY A 144 -13.67 10.01 -11.23
N HIS A 145 -12.91 9.77 -10.16
CA HIS A 145 -11.45 9.85 -10.16
C HIS A 145 -10.83 8.58 -9.57
N VAL A 146 -9.71 8.15 -10.12
CA VAL A 146 -8.86 7.10 -9.56
C VAL A 146 -7.46 7.68 -9.37
N VAL A 147 -7.00 7.69 -8.14
CA VAL A 147 -5.61 8.00 -7.80
C VAL A 147 -4.94 6.72 -7.34
N VAL A 148 -3.97 6.24 -8.11
CA VAL A 148 -3.12 5.10 -7.74
C VAL A 148 -1.92 5.63 -6.97
N PHE A 149 -2.02 5.61 -5.64
CA PHE A 149 -0.99 6.07 -4.71
C PHE A 149 -0.15 4.88 -4.24
N SER A 150 0.89 4.53 -5.01
CA SER A 150 1.58 3.25 -4.92
C SER A 150 3.04 3.34 -5.40
N GLY A 151 3.66 2.20 -5.70
CA GLY A 151 4.95 2.05 -6.38
C GLY A 151 5.98 1.27 -5.57
N ILE A 152 6.15 1.56 -4.27
CA ILE A 152 7.23 0.99 -3.46
C ILE A 152 7.09 -0.54 -3.28
N ASN A 153 5.87 -1.04 -3.09
CA ASN A 153 5.68 -2.50 -2.98
C ASN A 153 6.06 -3.21 -4.28
N THR A 154 5.67 -2.66 -5.43
CA THR A 154 6.04 -3.23 -6.73
C THR A 154 7.57 -3.24 -6.89
N LEU A 155 8.23 -2.13 -6.57
CA LEU A 155 9.69 -2.03 -6.63
C LEU A 155 10.38 -3.04 -5.69
N ALA A 156 9.90 -3.17 -4.45
CA ALA A 156 10.44 -4.13 -3.50
C ALA A 156 10.28 -5.57 -3.98
N LEU A 157 9.09 -5.91 -4.46
CA LEU A 157 8.74 -7.28 -4.88
C LEU A 157 9.46 -7.71 -6.15
N GLU A 158 9.77 -6.79 -7.08
CA GLU A 158 10.56 -7.11 -8.26
C GLU A 158 12.02 -7.48 -7.94
N GLY A 159 12.51 -7.20 -6.73
CA GLY A 159 13.81 -7.68 -6.23
C GLY A 159 13.77 -9.05 -5.54
N ILE A 160 12.60 -9.68 -5.41
CA ILE A 160 12.51 -11.01 -4.82
C ILE A 160 13.06 -12.04 -5.81
N PRO A 161 13.99 -12.93 -5.38
CA PRO A 161 14.50 -14.01 -6.22
C PRO A 161 13.38 -14.91 -6.78
N ASP A 162 13.56 -15.41 -7.99
CA ASP A 162 12.58 -16.25 -8.69
C ASP A 162 12.13 -17.49 -7.88
N ALA A 163 13.02 -18.03 -7.05
CA ALA A 163 12.71 -19.16 -6.17
C ALA A 163 11.58 -18.84 -5.15
N PHE A 164 11.30 -17.58 -4.87
CA PHE A 164 10.23 -17.14 -3.96
C PHE A 164 9.04 -16.52 -4.68
N ALA A 165 9.12 -16.35 -6.01
CA ALA A 165 7.97 -15.96 -6.79
C ALA A 165 6.96 -17.13 -6.87
N SER A 166 5.69 -16.82 -7.01
CA SER A 166 4.69 -17.83 -7.41
C SER A 166 4.74 -18.03 -8.92
N ASP A 167 4.08 -19.08 -9.42
CA ASP A 167 3.88 -19.31 -10.87
C ASP A 167 3.18 -18.15 -11.58
N HIS A 168 2.58 -17.23 -10.80
CA HIS A 168 1.74 -16.13 -11.29
C HIS A 168 2.30 -14.74 -11.01
N GLY A 169 3.49 -14.62 -10.43
CA GLY A 169 4.15 -13.35 -10.17
C GLY A 169 4.79 -13.23 -8.79
N ARG A 170 5.22 -12.02 -8.46
CA ARG A 170 5.90 -11.69 -7.21
C ARG A 170 4.98 -10.92 -6.28
N TYR A 171 4.61 -11.56 -5.15
CA TYR A 171 3.69 -11.01 -4.15
C TYR A 171 4.25 -11.26 -2.75
N TYR A 172 3.87 -10.42 -1.79
CA TYR A 172 4.08 -10.78 -0.39
C TYR A 172 3.33 -12.07 -0.09
N TYR A 173 3.97 -12.97 0.66
CA TYR A 173 3.44 -14.30 1.00
C TYR A 173 3.28 -15.27 -0.20
N SER A 174 3.92 -15.00 -1.35
CA SER A 174 3.90 -15.94 -2.49
C SER A 174 4.33 -17.34 -2.09
N PHE A 175 5.41 -17.41 -1.31
CA PHE A 175 5.97 -18.67 -0.86
C PHE A 175 5.00 -19.46 0.03
N GLU A 176 4.43 -18.81 1.05
CA GLU A 176 3.46 -19.43 1.96
C GLU A 176 2.20 -19.85 1.21
N PHE A 177 1.69 -18.99 0.32
CA PHE A 177 0.53 -19.30 -0.49
C PHE A 177 0.78 -20.52 -1.39
N GLN A 178 1.90 -20.55 -2.08
CA GLN A 178 2.27 -21.66 -2.95
C GLN A 178 2.44 -22.97 -2.15
N HIS A 179 3.02 -22.89 -0.95
CA HIS A 179 3.13 -24.04 -0.06
C HIS A 179 1.76 -24.63 0.29
N TYR A 180 0.80 -23.78 0.71
CA TYR A 180 -0.55 -24.24 1.05
C TYR A 180 -1.31 -24.74 -0.18
N MET A 181 -1.14 -24.13 -1.34
CA MET A 181 -1.75 -24.58 -2.59
C MET A 181 -1.21 -25.95 -3.02
N ASN A 182 0.09 -26.15 -2.93
CA ASN A 182 0.70 -27.44 -3.22
C ASN A 182 0.17 -28.54 -2.29
N LYS A 183 0.11 -28.27 -0.99
CA LYS A 183 -0.46 -29.18 -0.01
C LYS A 183 -1.92 -29.52 -0.32
N PHE A 184 -2.74 -28.53 -0.64
CA PHE A 184 -4.13 -28.75 -1.05
C PHE A 184 -4.23 -29.61 -2.31
N ASN A 185 -3.41 -29.35 -3.33
CA ASN A 185 -3.36 -30.12 -4.56
C ASN A 185 -2.94 -31.57 -4.32
N GLU A 186 -2.00 -31.81 -3.42
CA GLU A 186 -1.62 -33.18 -3.02
C GLU A 186 -2.75 -33.90 -2.30
N ASP A 187 -3.45 -33.25 -1.39
CA ASP A 187 -4.61 -33.81 -0.70
C ASP A 187 -5.74 -34.16 -1.67
N MET A 188 -5.96 -33.32 -2.69
CA MET A 188 -6.94 -33.61 -3.75
C MET A 188 -6.52 -34.78 -4.62
N LYS A 189 -5.22 -34.93 -4.93
CA LYS A 189 -4.67 -36.10 -5.65
C LYS A 189 -4.82 -37.39 -4.82
N ARG A 190 -4.55 -37.33 -3.51
CA ARG A 190 -4.72 -38.47 -2.59
C ARG A 190 -6.18 -38.89 -2.53
N LYS A 191 -7.13 -38.00 -2.45
CA LYS A 191 -8.56 -38.30 -2.48
C LYS A 191 -9.00 -38.98 -3.79
N LYS A 192 -8.41 -38.60 -4.93
CA LYS A 192 -8.62 -39.28 -6.21
C LYS A 192 -7.98 -40.66 -6.25
N ASN A 193 -6.81 -40.84 -5.59
CA ASN A 193 -6.05 -42.10 -5.60
C ASN A 193 -6.48 -43.10 -4.54
N THR A 194 -7.48 -42.82 -3.71
CA THR A 194 -8.08 -43.80 -2.79
C THR A 194 -8.75 -44.93 -3.57
N PHE A 195 -8.82 -44.82 -4.89
CA PHE A 195 -9.27 -45.90 -5.81
C PHE A 195 -8.11 -46.53 -6.62
N GLY A 196 -6.84 -46.27 -6.34
CA GLY A 196 -5.70 -46.90 -7.04
C GLY A 196 -4.32 -46.35 -6.68
N GLY A 197 -3.53 -47.12 -5.93
CA GLY A 197 -2.09 -47.26 -6.09
C GLY A 197 -1.14 -46.26 -5.43
N ALA A 198 -0.25 -46.82 -4.64
CA ALA A 198 0.84 -46.21 -3.85
C ALA A 198 1.95 -45.54 -4.68
N GLY A 199 2.61 -44.54 -4.06
CA GLY A 199 3.99 -44.15 -4.36
C GLY A 199 4.27 -42.65 -4.41
N GLY A 200 5.10 -42.13 -3.48
CA GLY A 200 5.71 -40.82 -3.61
C GLY A 200 6.15 -40.13 -2.31
N GLU A 201 7.05 -40.74 -1.54
CA GLU A 201 7.53 -40.21 -0.24
C GLU A 201 8.80 -39.33 -0.31
N SER A 202 9.25 -38.79 -1.43
CA SER A 202 10.64 -38.34 -1.52
C SER A 202 10.88 -36.81 -1.43
N LEU A 203 9.97 -35.98 -1.86
CA LEU A 203 10.21 -34.50 -1.88
C LEU A 203 9.80 -33.82 -0.58
N PHE A 204 8.86 -34.34 0.15
CA PHE A 204 8.33 -33.76 1.37
C PHE A 204 9.30 -33.79 2.57
N LYS A 205 10.21 -34.80 2.63
CA LYS A 205 11.20 -34.90 3.70
C LYS A 205 12.30 -33.83 3.60
N ARG A 206 12.73 -33.47 2.39
CA ARG A 206 13.73 -32.41 2.18
C ARG A 206 13.19 -31.02 2.49
N TRP A 207 11.91 -30.83 2.32
CA TRP A 207 11.22 -29.55 2.54
C TRP A 207 10.90 -29.30 4.02
N LYS A 208 10.61 -30.36 4.79
CA LYS A 208 10.28 -30.24 6.21
C LYS A 208 11.47 -29.78 7.07
N SER A 209 12.70 -30.17 6.70
CA SER A 209 13.89 -29.70 7.39
C SER A 209 14.21 -28.23 7.09
N ALA A 210 13.85 -27.73 5.93
CA ALA A 210 14.07 -26.33 5.54
C ALA A 210 13.05 -25.35 6.18
N LEU A 211 11.90 -25.84 6.67
CA LEU A 211 10.84 -25.00 7.24
C LEU A 211 10.84 -24.94 8.78
N PHE A 212 11.53 -25.86 9.47
CA PHE A 212 11.44 -25.99 10.92
C PHE A 212 12.78 -25.87 11.68
N ASP A 213 13.91 -25.94 10.97
CA ASP A 213 15.22 -25.64 11.54
C ASP A 213 15.76 -24.37 10.89
N GLU A 214 15.80 -23.28 11.66
CA GLU A 214 16.30 -21.94 11.31
C GLU A 214 15.50 -21.29 10.16
N ASN A 215 14.92 -20.14 10.44
CA ASN A 215 14.05 -19.38 9.55
C ASN A 215 14.70 -19.22 8.15
N PRO A 216 14.37 -20.06 7.14
CA PRO A 216 15.09 -20.02 5.84
C PRO A 216 14.86 -18.74 5.07
N ALA A 217 13.85 -17.94 5.46
CA ALA A 217 13.63 -16.62 4.94
C ALA A 217 14.78 -15.65 5.26
N ASP A 218 15.61 -15.96 6.27
CA ASP A 218 16.70 -15.09 6.68
C ASP A 218 17.98 -15.23 5.83
N GLU A 219 18.22 -16.39 5.21
CA GLU A 219 19.43 -16.62 4.41
C GLU A 219 19.27 -16.38 2.90
N VAL A 220 18.06 -16.33 2.37
CA VAL A 220 17.81 -16.48 0.93
C VAL A 220 17.38 -15.22 0.22
N ILE A 221 17.19 -14.10 0.93
CA ILE A 221 16.95 -12.80 0.27
C ILE A 221 18.31 -12.12 0.03
N THR A 222 19.15 -12.77 -0.75
CA THR A 222 20.30 -12.13 -1.38
C THR A 222 19.94 -11.86 -2.85
N ASP A 223 20.20 -10.66 -3.32
CA ASP A 223 20.02 -10.20 -4.70
C ASP A 223 20.98 -10.95 -5.68
N GLU A 224 20.94 -12.28 -5.69
CA GLU A 224 21.72 -13.03 -6.65
C GLU A 224 21.03 -12.99 -8.02
N GLY A 225 21.44 -12.04 -8.85
CA GLY A 225 21.27 -12.14 -10.28
C GLY A 225 20.56 -11.00 -11.01
N VAL A 226 19.85 -10.08 -10.35
CA VAL A 226 19.15 -8.96 -11.02
C VAL A 226 19.84 -7.64 -10.68
N SER A 227 20.32 -6.91 -11.70
CA SER A 227 20.90 -5.57 -11.49
C SER A 227 19.85 -4.60 -10.97
N LEU A 228 20.28 -3.56 -10.25
CA LEU A 228 19.38 -2.52 -9.76
C LEU A 228 18.59 -1.88 -10.91
N ASP A 229 19.26 -1.56 -12.03
CA ASP A 229 18.61 -0.94 -13.19
C ASP A 229 17.53 -1.83 -13.79
N GLU A 230 17.79 -3.13 -13.95
CA GLU A 230 16.81 -4.10 -14.41
C GLU A 230 15.60 -4.21 -13.47
N ARG A 231 15.85 -4.17 -12.15
CA ARG A 231 14.79 -4.16 -11.14
C ARG A 231 13.91 -2.91 -11.24
N LEU A 232 14.54 -1.72 -11.43
CA LEU A 232 13.82 -0.46 -11.61
C LEU A 232 12.96 -0.48 -12.86
N GLU A 233 13.51 -0.94 -13.97
CA GLU A 233 12.80 -1.05 -15.24
C GLU A 233 11.62 -2.00 -15.15
N ARG A 234 11.81 -3.21 -14.62
CA ARG A 234 10.75 -4.21 -14.44
C ARG A 234 9.64 -3.70 -13.55
N ALA A 235 9.97 -3.04 -12.44
CA ALA A 235 8.99 -2.46 -11.53
C ALA A 235 8.20 -1.32 -12.19
N ALA A 236 8.88 -0.44 -12.94
CA ALA A 236 8.23 0.63 -13.68
C ALA A 236 7.30 0.09 -14.77
N LEU A 237 7.71 -0.93 -15.51
CA LEU A 237 6.87 -1.58 -16.51
C LEU A 237 5.65 -2.26 -15.88
N ALA A 238 5.81 -2.97 -14.76
CA ALA A 238 4.69 -3.57 -14.05
C ALA A 238 3.64 -2.52 -13.61
N ILE A 239 4.10 -1.36 -13.14
CA ILE A 239 3.22 -0.25 -12.77
C ILE A 239 2.52 0.32 -14.02
N THR A 240 3.27 0.66 -15.05
CA THR A 240 2.72 1.35 -16.22
C THR A 240 1.81 0.45 -17.06
N ASP A 241 2.08 -0.84 -17.13
CA ASP A 241 1.18 -1.79 -17.77
C ASP A 241 -0.14 -1.94 -16.98
N ALA A 242 -0.09 -1.97 -15.66
CA ALA A 242 -1.30 -1.92 -14.83
C ALA A 242 -2.07 -0.61 -15.06
N LEU A 243 -1.39 0.55 -15.12
CA LEU A 243 -2.03 1.85 -15.39
C LEU A 243 -2.71 1.89 -16.78
N LYS A 244 -2.10 1.31 -17.80
CA LYS A 244 -2.73 1.19 -19.14
C LYS A 244 -4.01 0.35 -19.06
N GLN A 245 -4.00 -0.76 -18.29
CA GLN A 245 -5.21 -1.57 -18.07
C GLN A 245 -6.29 -0.79 -17.31
N TRP A 246 -5.92 -0.05 -16.25
CA TRP A 246 -6.83 0.84 -15.54
C TRP A 246 -7.50 1.82 -16.48
N ARG A 247 -6.75 2.49 -17.35
CA ARG A 247 -7.27 3.44 -18.34
C ARG A 247 -8.32 2.80 -19.25
N LEU A 248 -8.06 1.59 -19.73
CA LEU A 248 -9.02 0.85 -20.57
C LEU A 248 -10.30 0.50 -19.82
N LEU A 249 -10.18 0.04 -18.55
CA LEU A 249 -11.33 -0.30 -17.71
C LEU A 249 -12.17 0.94 -17.36
N LEU A 250 -11.54 2.08 -17.18
CA LEU A 250 -12.20 3.33 -16.80
C LEU A 250 -12.78 4.11 -18.01
N ALA A 251 -12.42 3.76 -19.24
CA ALA A 251 -12.84 4.48 -20.43
C ALA A 251 -14.37 4.62 -20.56
N GLY A 252 -15.13 3.59 -20.13
CA GLY A 252 -16.59 3.60 -20.13
C GLY A 252 -17.25 4.47 -19.07
N HIS A 253 -16.49 4.91 -18.05
CA HIS A 253 -16.99 5.73 -16.94
C HIS A 253 -16.73 7.23 -17.13
N GLY A 254 -15.86 7.61 -18.08
CA GLY A 254 -15.34 8.98 -18.19
C GLY A 254 -14.56 9.40 -16.94
N ALA A 255 -13.98 8.45 -16.25
CA ALA A 255 -13.20 8.67 -15.03
C ALA A 255 -11.80 9.15 -15.36
N SER A 256 -11.25 10.06 -14.55
CA SER A 256 -9.82 10.41 -14.62
C SER A 256 -8.98 9.36 -13.89
N LEU A 257 -7.73 9.19 -14.36
CA LEU A 257 -6.74 8.30 -13.77
C LEU A 257 -5.44 9.06 -13.58
N SER A 258 -4.86 8.96 -12.39
CA SER A 258 -3.54 9.52 -12.09
C SER A 258 -2.74 8.54 -11.24
N PHE A 259 -1.42 8.55 -11.42
CA PHE A 259 -0.48 7.82 -10.60
C PHE A 259 0.27 8.79 -9.69
N VAL A 260 0.46 8.41 -8.44
CA VAL A 260 1.25 9.15 -7.45
C VAL A 260 2.28 8.19 -6.86
N LEU A 261 3.56 8.45 -7.14
CA LEU A 261 4.63 7.68 -6.50
C LEU A 261 4.64 8.01 -5.01
N GLN A 262 4.33 6.99 -4.19
CA GLN A 262 4.30 7.17 -2.74
C GLN A 262 5.66 7.60 -2.18
N PRO A 263 5.69 8.45 -1.14
CA PRO A 263 6.94 8.87 -0.54
C PRO A 263 7.62 7.75 0.26
N LEU A 264 8.95 7.82 0.26
CA LEU A 264 9.82 7.06 1.13
C LEU A 264 10.66 8.04 1.94
N ALA A 265 10.72 7.90 3.26
CA ALA A 265 11.41 8.86 4.12
C ALA A 265 12.85 9.14 3.65
N HIS A 266 13.59 8.10 3.24
CA HIS A 266 14.97 8.24 2.75
C HIS A 266 15.09 8.93 1.38
N TRP A 267 14.01 8.99 0.60
CA TRP A 267 13.99 9.68 -0.68
C TRP A 267 13.67 11.18 -0.53
N CYS A 268 12.83 11.53 0.44
CA CYS A 268 12.45 12.92 0.65
C CYS A 268 13.23 13.63 1.77
N ARG A 269 13.59 12.95 2.87
CA ARG A 269 14.28 13.54 4.01
C ARG A 269 15.79 13.60 3.81
N GLU A 270 16.40 14.74 4.10
CA GLU A 270 17.85 14.85 4.30
C GLU A 270 18.22 14.61 5.77
N ARG A 271 17.36 15.09 6.66
CA ARG A 271 17.47 14.90 8.12
C ARG A 271 16.12 14.46 8.66
N LEU A 272 16.15 13.50 9.54
CA LEU A 272 14.97 13.08 10.29
C LEU A 272 14.74 14.05 11.45
N THR A 273 13.49 14.20 11.89
CA THR A 273 13.20 14.85 13.18
C THR A 273 13.67 13.95 14.32
N ALA A 274 13.80 14.49 15.54
CA ALA A 274 14.23 13.71 16.70
C ALA A 274 13.29 12.52 16.99
N GLU A 275 12.00 12.69 16.73
CA GLU A 275 10.97 11.66 16.89
C GLU A 275 11.10 10.58 15.82
N GLU A 276 11.24 10.97 14.54
CA GLU A 276 11.50 10.04 13.43
C GLU A 276 12.79 9.25 13.66
N GLU A 277 13.88 9.90 14.13
CA GLU A 277 15.14 9.22 14.45
C GLU A 277 14.96 8.18 15.56
N ALA A 278 14.18 8.50 16.61
CA ALA A 278 13.93 7.59 17.72
C ALA A 278 13.14 6.35 17.26
N VAL A 279 12.06 6.57 16.51
CA VAL A 279 11.22 5.48 15.99
C VAL A 279 12.00 4.62 14.98
N PHE A 280 12.73 5.23 14.05
CA PHE A 280 13.49 4.49 13.04
C PHE A 280 14.62 3.68 13.66
N HIS A 281 15.30 4.24 14.68
CA HIS A 281 16.30 3.50 15.44
C HIS A 281 15.70 2.27 16.16
N ALA A 282 14.52 2.42 16.76
CA ALA A 282 13.83 1.32 17.39
C ALA A 282 13.46 0.22 16.38
N ILE A 283 12.90 0.60 15.22
CA ILE A 283 12.56 -0.33 14.13
C ILE A 283 13.82 -1.06 13.61
N ASP A 284 14.91 -0.33 13.41
CA ASP A 284 16.18 -0.91 12.92
C ASP A 284 16.85 -1.85 13.90
N SER A 285 16.58 -1.69 15.20
CA SER A 285 17.06 -2.62 16.23
C SER A 285 16.40 -4.01 16.13
N CYS A 286 15.27 -4.11 15.41
CA CYS A 286 14.54 -5.35 15.19
C CYS A 286 14.28 -5.54 13.69
N PRO A 287 15.32 -5.78 12.87
CA PRO A 287 15.17 -5.95 11.45
C PRO A 287 14.26 -7.15 11.14
N ASN A 288 13.32 -6.95 10.24
CA ASN A 288 12.45 -8.00 9.73
C ASN A 288 12.74 -8.28 8.25
N ASN A 289 12.11 -9.29 7.68
CA ASN A 289 12.28 -9.65 6.27
C ASN A 289 11.90 -8.49 5.33
N PHE A 290 11.00 -7.62 5.75
CA PHE A 290 10.58 -6.45 5.00
C PHE A 290 11.74 -5.46 4.81
N TYR A 291 12.53 -5.22 5.87
CA TYR A 291 13.72 -4.37 5.80
C TYR A 291 14.71 -4.88 4.75
N ARG A 292 14.93 -6.19 4.68
CA ARG A 292 15.83 -6.82 3.70
C ARG A 292 15.33 -6.63 2.26
N LEU A 293 14.01 -6.76 2.03
CA LEU A 293 13.41 -6.50 0.73
C LEU A 293 13.60 -5.07 0.26
N PHE A 294 13.58 -4.11 1.19
CA PHE A 294 13.75 -2.70 0.90
C PHE A 294 15.21 -2.24 0.86
N SER A 295 16.16 -2.99 1.43
CA SER A 295 17.54 -2.51 1.61
C SER A 295 18.19 -2.01 0.31
N GLY A 296 17.97 -2.70 -0.80
CA GLY A 296 18.49 -2.32 -2.12
C GLY A 296 17.77 -1.14 -2.79
N VAL A 297 16.63 -0.66 -2.29
CA VAL A 297 15.83 0.42 -2.89
C VAL A 297 15.61 1.62 -1.98
N LEU A 298 16.22 1.63 -0.80
CA LEU A 298 16.12 2.75 0.15
C LEU A 298 17.07 3.91 -0.19
N GLY A 299 18.04 3.72 -1.07
CA GLY A 299 19.01 4.74 -1.45
C GLY A 299 18.37 5.91 -2.18
N LYS A 300 18.86 7.12 -1.92
CA LYS A 300 18.39 8.35 -2.61
C LYS A 300 18.61 8.30 -4.12
N GLU A 301 19.66 7.61 -4.55
CA GLU A 301 20.03 7.41 -5.95
C GLU A 301 19.01 6.62 -6.77
N VAL A 302 18.17 5.83 -6.09
CA VAL A 302 17.13 5.00 -6.73
C VAL A 302 15.91 5.83 -7.16
N HIS A 303 15.58 6.87 -6.41
CA HIS A 303 14.33 7.62 -6.55
C HIS A 303 14.16 8.22 -7.97
N ALA A 304 15.10 9.05 -8.40
CA ALA A 304 14.97 9.76 -9.67
C ALA A 304 14.96 8.82 -10.89
N PRO A 305 15.87 7.83 -11.03
CA PRO A 305 15.80 6.86 -12.12
C PRO A 305 14.47 6.08 -12.14
N PHE A 306 13.98 5.62 -10.98
CA PHE A 306 12.74 4.88 -10.91
C PHE A 306 11.54 5.70 -11.39
N PHE A 307 11.41 6.94 -10.91
CA PHE A 307 10.33 7.81 -11.35
C PHE A 307 10.43 8.17 -12.84
N GLN A 308 11.63 8.37 -13.36
CA GLN A 308 11.85 8.60 -14.80
C GLN A 308 11.40 7.42 -15.67
N HIS A 309 11.68 6.18 -15.26
CA HIS A 309 11.19 4.99 -15.96
C HIS A 309 9.65 4.92 -15.98
N ILE A 310 9.00 5.25 -14.86
CA ILE A 310 7.53 5.31 -14.79
C ILE A 310 7.00 6.38 -15.75
N GLN A 311 7.52 7.61 -15.69
CA GLN A 311 7.07 8.70 -16.56
C GLN A 311 7.24 8.39 -18.06
N ALA A 312 8.37 7.80 -18.43
CA ALA A 312 8.68 7.45 -19.82
C ALA A 312 7.71 6.41 -20.40
N SER A 313 7.14 5.54 -19.55
CA SER A 313 6.29 4.41 -19.97
C SER A 313 4.80 4.61 -19.68
N ALA A 314 4.41 5.73 -19.02
CA ALA A 314 3.04 5.96 -18.55
C ALA A 314 2.04 6.37 -19.67
N ASP A 315 2.51 6.60 -20.88
CA ASP A 315 1.67 6.86 -22.08
C ASP A 315 0.63 7.99 -21.85
N GLY A 316 1.09 9.13 -21.31
CA GLY A 316 0.29 10.33 -21.09
C GLY A 316 -0.63 10.28 -19.85
N ILE A 317 -0.56 9.23 -19.01
CA ILE A 317 -1.23 9.21 -17.72
C ILE A 317 -0.47 10.17 -16.80
N PRO A 318 -1.15 11.12 -16.09
CA PRO A 318 -0.51 11.99 -15.13
C PRO A 318 0.22 11.20 -14.05
N CYS A 319 1.52 11.45 -13.88
CA CYS A 319 2.37 10.83 -12.86
C CYS A 319 2.96 11.91 -11.97
N LEU A 320 2.68 11.84 -10.68
CA LEU A 320 3.16 12.76 -9.66
C LEU A 320 4.24 12.11 -8.81
N ASP A 321 5.31 12.85 -8.58
CA ASP A 321 6.37 12.46 -7.64
C ASP A 321 6.10 13.09 -6.27
N MET A 322 5.44 12.36 -5.40
CA MET A 322 5.13 12.86 -4.07
C MET A 322 6.38 13.08 -3.21
N ASN A 323 7.48 12.42 -3.51
CA ASN A 323 8.75 12.65 -2.81
C ASN A 323 9.30 14.06 -3.07
N ALA A 324 9.22 14.52 -4.31
CA ALA A 324 9.63 15.89 -4.66
C ALA A 324 8.63 16.92 -4.15
N MET A 325 7.34 16.66 -4.28
CA MET A 325 6.27 17.58 -3.84
C MET A 325 6.28 17.79 -2.33
N LEU A 326 6.47 16.73 -1.54
CA LEU A 326 6.51 16.81 -0.09
C LEU A 326 7.65 17.69 0.43
N LYS A 327 8.79 17.72 -0.27
CA LYS A 327 9.92 18.61 0.08
C LYS A 327 9.57 20.10 0.02
N SER A 328 8.60 20.45 -0.81
CA SER A 328 8.11 21.85 -0.97
C SER A 328 6.97 22.18 -0.02
N SER A 329 6.54 21.23 0.81
CA SER A 329 5.45 21.40 1.75
C SER A 329 5.85 22.31 2.93
N PRO A 330 4.98 23.22 3.40
CA PRO A 330 5.24 24.05 4.57
C PRO A 330 5.43 23.27 5.87
N VAL A 331 4.93 22.05 5.95
CA VAL A 331 5.05 21.17 7.13
C VAL A 331 6.19 20.16 6.99
N PHE A 332 7.04 20.30 5.98
CA PHE A 332 8.08 19.30 5.70
C PHE A 332 9.09 19.12 6.85
N GLU A 333 9.35 20.16 7.64
CA GLU A 333 10.26 20.09 8.78
C GLU A 333 9.62 19.47 10.03
N GLU A 334 8.30 19.26 10.02
CA GLU A 334 7.58 18.60 11.11
C GLU A 334 7.75 17.06 11.06
N THR A 335 7.44 16.37 12.16
CA THR A 335 7.36 14.91 12.18
C THR A 335 6.18 14.46 11.34
N LEU A 336 6.45 13.76 10.24
CA LEU A 336 5.43 13.28 9.30
C LEU A 336 5.38 11.76 9.24
N PHE A 337 6.50 11.08 9.47
CA PHE A 337 6.63 9.64 9.30
C PHE A 337 6.54 8.89 10.64
N VAL A 338 5.81 7.79 10.66
CA VAL A 338 5.77 6.83 11.77
C VAL A 338 6.72 5.64 11.55
N ASP A 339 7.15 5.45 10.34
CA ASP A 339 8.23 4.57 9.88
C ASP A 339 8.74 5.05 8.52
N ARG A 340 9.53 4.24 7.79
CA ARG A 340 10.13 4.67 6.52
C ARG A 340 9.16 4.94 5.38
N VAL A 341 7.91 4.44 5.47
CA VAL A 341 6.93 4.46 4.37
C VAL A 341 5.54 4.97 4.78
N HIS A 342 5.25 5.06 6.08
CA HIS A 342 3.92 5.40 6.59
C HIS A 342 3.92 6.74 7.32
N PHE A 343 2.76 7.38 7.33
CA PHE A 343 2.57 8.75 7.78
C PHE A 343 1.68 8.84 9.01
N ASN A 344 1.93 9.85 9.84
CA ASN A 344 1.00 10.28 10.88
C ASN A 344 -0.15 11.09 10.26
N ASP A 345 -1.07 11.60 11.10
CA ASP A 345 -2.25 12.34 10.65
C ASP A 345 -1.88 13.62 9.87
N LEU A 346 -0.87 14.38 10.33
CA LEU A 346 -0.38 15.57 9.67
C LEU A 346 0.19 15.25 8.29
N GLY A 347 0.98 14.18 8.19
CA GLY A 347 1.53 13.70 6.93
C GLY A 347 0.42 13.29 5.96
N ASN A 348 -0.58 12.52 6.42
CA ASN A 348 -1.72 12.11 5.60
C ASN A 348 -2.55 13.31 5.10
N GLN A 349 -2.77 14.31 5.95
CA GLN A 349 -3.44 15.55 5.58
C GLN A 349 -2.68 16.30 4.49
N GLN A 350 -1.36 16.44 4.66
CA GLN A 350 -0.51 17.12 3.69
C GLN A 350 -0.45 16.37 2.35
N LEU A 351 -0.38 15.05 2.37
CA LEU A 351 -0.44 14.24 1.15
C LEU A 351 -1.74 14.45 0.39
N ALA A 352 -2.88 14.45 1.08
CA ALA A 352 -4.18 14.71 0.46
C ALA A 352 -4.26 16.11 -0.14
N GLN A 353 -3.73 17.13 0.55
CA GLN A 353 -3.69 18.51 0.05
C GLN A 353 -2.85 18.59 -1.23
N LEU A 354 -1.63 18.05 -1.23
CA LEU A 354 -0.74 18.06 -2.39
C LEU A 354 -1.35 17.31 -3.59
N ILE A 355 -1.97 16.16 -3.37
CA ILE A 355 -2.69 15.43 -4.44
C ILE A 355 -3.81 16.29 -5.01
N SER A 356 -4.60 16.92 -4.14
CA SER A 356 -5.73 17.74 -4.56
C SER A 356 -5.30 18.98 -5.33
N ASP A 357 -4.24 19.66 -4.86
CA ASP A 357 -3.70 20.86 -5.49
C ASP A 357 -3.18 20.57 -6.90
N GLU A 358 -2.37 19.54 -7.04
CA GLU A 358 -1.72 19.20 -8.31
C GLU A 358 -2.68 18.62 -9.35
N LEU A 359 -3.70 17.88 -8.91
CA LEU A 359 -4.72 17.32 -9.80
C LEU A 359 -5.93 18.24 -9.98
N GLY A 360 -5.97 19.42 -9.33
CA GLY A 360 -7.08 20.34 -9.41
C GLY A 360 -8.40 19.79 -8.86
N LEU A 361 -8.34 18.96 -7.81
CA LEU A 361 -9.49 18.27 -7.24
C LEU A 361 -10.18 19.13 -6.18
N TYR A 362 -10.81 20.22 -6.58
CA TYR A 362 -11.57 21.07 -5.67
C TYR A 362 -13.05 21.08 -6.00
N GLN A 363 -13.90 21.32 -5.00
CA GLN A 363 -15.28 21.71 -5.27
C GLN A 363 -15.29 22.97 -6.13
N GLU A 364 -15.93 22.91 -7.29
CA GLU A 364 -16.37 24.14 -7.96
C GLU A 364 -17.26 24.90 -6.96
N LYS A 365 -16.78 26.05 -6.46
CA LYS A 365 -17.63 26.95 -5.68
C LYS A 365 -18.81 27.30 -6.59
N SER A 366 -19.99 26.77 -6.29
CA SER A 366 -21.22 27.20 -6.94
C SER A 366 -21.29 28.72 -6.78
N HIS A 367 -21.11 29.46 -7.85
CA HIS A 367 -21.46 30.87 -7.90
C HIS A 367 -22.97 30.94 -7.66
N GLU A 368 -23.38 31.20 -6.42
CA GLU A 368 -24.72 31.73 -6.18
C GLU A 368 -24.83 33.02 -6.98
N PRO A 369 -25.78 33.11 -7.94
CA PRO A 369 -26.01 34.35 -8.63
C PRO A 369 -26.49 35.35 -7.55
N HIS A 370 -25.71 36.41 -7.33
CA HIS A 370 -26.16 37.57 -6.54
C HIS A 370 -27.51 38.01 -7.10
N SER A 371 -28.58 37.66 -6.40
CA SER A 371 -29.89 38.19 -6.59
C SER A 371 -29.78 39.73 -6.41
N GLN A 372 -29.73 40.44 -7.54
CA GLN A 372 -29.90 41.90 -7.53
C GLN A 372 -31.31 42.19 -7.01
N ALA A 373 -31.36 42.71 -5.80
CA ALA A 373 -32.58 43.27 -5.23
C ALA A 373 -33.11 44.37 -6.13
N VAL A 374 -34.20 44.07 -6.83
CA VAL A 374 -35.01 45.08 -7.52
C VAL A 374 -35.64 45.96 -6.45
N LYS A 375 -35.24 47.24 -6.38
CA LYS A 375 -35.93 48.26 -5.58
C LYS A 375 -37.31 48.52 -6.20
N PRO A 376 -38.40 48.53 -5.44
CA PRO A 376 -39.67 49.01 -5.94
C PRO A 376 -39.65 50.54 -6.06
N VAL A 377 -40.21 51.02 -7.17
CA VAL A 377 -40.52 52.43 -7.47
C VAL A 377 -41.79 52.81 -6.69
#